data_5ed0dbe2bb6326bae58f599570defc64
#
_entry.id   5ed0dbe2bb6326bae58f599570defc64
#
_cell.length_a   1.000
_cell.length_b   1.000
_cell.length_c   1.000
_cell.angle_alpha   90.00
_cell.angle_beta   90.00
_cell.angle_gamma   90.00
#
_symmetry.space_group_name_H-M   'P 1'
#
loop_
_entity.id
_entity.type
_entity.pdbx_description
1 polymer ?
#
loop_
_entity_poly.entity_id
_entity_poly.type
_entity_poly.pdbx_seq_one_letter_code
_entity_poly.pdbx_strand_id
1 'polypeptide(L)'
;LNSISQTLLSLLKVDDLDAVVDEILADVLTMFDGGRAYIIESDPEHRLYNCTYEVTAENVAGEQELVSGISMDEVPWWTQRIANGQPVIISSLDELPDEAFREREVLAMQDIKSLIAVPLLSRDKVWGYAGIDIVNRPRRWTGEDFQWFSSLINIISLCIELQRSEREAQSERKYLQSLYHHMPLGYAQLRVIRDEQGKPVDLLVLDANYTADKIMGTARETYIGRRISELGLDMEQYLKTFTEVLRSDGFIERDSFYEISKRWIHSILYTTRSDEVISLFSDTTEMRNAHEALFNSEKMLRNIFDNVQVGVELYDKEGCLVDINTKNLDIFGIAAKEDVLGINFFENPIVPEEIRRNVRNGQEQSFRLDYPFDRLGGYYPSRKKGSVQIYTKVTMLYDMYGELVNFLVLNIDNTEINEAHHRLEEFESSFSLVSRFGKVGYARFDLVTRDGYAVPQWYRNLGEESDTP
;
A
#
# COMPACT_ATOMS: atom_id res chain seq x y z
N LEU A 1 -29.35 12.35 54.45
CA LEU A 1 -28.42 13.38 53.93
C LEU A 1 -26.94 12.92 54.02
N ASN A 2 -26.50 12.31 55.15
CA ASN A 2 -25.08 11.88 55.26
C ASN A 2 -24.71 10.70 54.36
N SER A 3 -25.63 9.76 54.11
CA SER A 3 -25.41 8.62 53.23
C SER A 3 -25.20 9.09 51.77
N ILE A 4 -26.08 9.93 51.26
CA ILE A 4 -26.04 10.43 49.89
C ILE A 4 -24.79 11.31 49.63
N SER A 5 -24.40 12.12 50.60
CA SER A 5 -23.17 12.92 50.49
C SER A 5 -21.92 12.04 50.41
N GLN A 6 -21.91 10.89 51.12
CA GLN A 6 -20.81 9.91 51.02
C GLN A 6 -20.82 9.16 49.67
N THR A 7 -22.01 8.78 49.19
CA THR A 7 -22.18 8.11 47.88
C THR A 7 -21.83 9.06 46.72
N LEU A 8 -22.20 10.36 46.81
CA LEU A 8 -21.79 11.38 45.84
C LEU A 8 -20.30 11.66 45.85
N LEU A 9 -19.62 11.55 46.99
CA LEU A 9 -18.16 11.61 47.05
C LEU A 9 -17.50 10.36 46.48
N SER A 10 -18.17 9.22 46.51
CA SER A 10 -17.71 7.99 45.85
C SER A 10 -17.81 8.09 44.33
N LEU A 11 -18.83 8.74 43.75
CA LEU A 11 -18.95 9.00 42.32
C LEU A 11 -17.73 9.70 41.69
N LEU A 12 -17.06 10.56 42.47
CA LEU A 12 -15.89 11.30 42.00
C LEU A 12 -14.55 10.52 42.03
N LYS A 13 -14.57 9.29 42.58
CA LYS A 13 -13.34 8.50 42.86
C LYS A 13 -13.33 7.08 42.30
N VAL A 14 -14.37 6.65 41.57
CA VAL A 14 -14.61 5.24 41.27
C VAL A 14 -14.26 4.92 39.80
N ASP A 15 -13.58 3.79 39.62
CA ASP A 15 -13.30 3.19 38.32
C ASP A 15 -14.58 2.57 37.68
N ASP A 16 -15.65 2.34 38.47
CA ASP A 16 -16.90 1.72 38.03
C ASP A 16 -18.10 2.62 38.40
N LEU A 17 -18.43 3.57 37.53
CA LEU A 17 -19.55 4.47 37.67
C LEU A 17 -20.89 3.71 37.60
N ASP A 18 -20.97 2.64 36.82
CA ASP A 18 -22.20 1.89 36.58
C ASP A 18 -22.68 1.26 37.89
N ALA A 19 -21.80 0.63 38.67
CA ALA A 19 -22.11 0.08 39.97
C ALA A 19 -22.57 1.14 40.98
N VAL A 20 -22.01 2.34 40.93
CA VAL A 20 -22.40 3.44 41.84
C VAL A 20 -23.73 4.06 41.43
N VAL A 21 -24.03 4.14 40.16
CA VAL A 21 -25.36 4.60 39.68
C VAL A 21 -26.45 3.63 40.15
N ASP A 22 -26.22 2.32 40.02
CA ASP A 22 -27.16 1.30 40.51
C ASP A 22 -27.36 1.39 42.01
N GLU A 23 -26.30 1.60 42.81
CA GLU A 23 -26.41 1.80 44.26
C GLU A 23 -27.24 3.02 44.62
N ILE A 24 -27.04 4.14 43.90
CA ILE A 24 -27.82 5.36 44.12
C ILE A 24 -29.29 5.16 43.73
N LEU A 25 -29.59 4.48 42.65
CA LEU A 25 -30.94 4.17 42.23
C LEU A 25 -31.63 3.24 43.26
N ALA A 26 -30.92 2.30 43.86
CA ALA A 26 -31.41 1.45 44.95
C ALA A 26 -31.72 2.26 46.22
N ASP A 27 -30.85 3.22 46.58
CA ASP A 27 -31.10 4.16 47.68
C ASP A 27 -32.36 5.01 47.43
N VAL A 28 -32.56 5.49 46.21
CA VAL A 28 -33.73 6.24 45.76
C VAL A 28 -35.00 5.40 45.93
N LEU A 29 -34.97 4.14 45.47
CA LEU A 29 -36.11 3.21 45.65
C LEU A 29 -36.47 3.04 47.11
N THR A 30 -35.47 2.82 47.95
CA THR A 30 -35.68 2.65 49.41
C THR A 30 -36.28 3.91 50.06
N MET A 31 -35.79 5.08 49.68
CA MET A 31 -36.26 6.36 50.24
C MET A 31 -37.71 6.66 49.88
N PHE A 32 -38.11 6.38 48.67
CA PHE A 32 -39.44 6.69 48.18
C PHE A 32 -40.43 5.54 48.29
N ASP A 33 -40.03 4.37 48.78
CA ASP A 33 -40.83 3.14 48.76
C ASP A 33 -41.29 2.83 47.32
N GLY A 34 -40.32 2.99 46.36
CA GLY A 34 -40.56 2.91 44.92
C GLY A 34 -40.59 1.48 44.41
N GLY A 35 -41.16 1.28 43.24
CA GLY A 35 -41.13 0.01 42.50
C GLY A 35 -39.95 -0.12 41.57
N ARG A 36 -39.66 0.91 40.79
CA ARG A 36 -38.54 0.99 39.84
C ARG A 36 -37.91 2.36 39.89
N ALA A 37 -36.58 2.41 39.76
CA ALA A 37 -35.81 3.64 39.51
C ALA A 37 -34.90 3.41 38.31
N TYR A 38 -34.86 4.35 37.39
CA TYR A 38 -34.25 4.14 36.09
C TYR A 38 -33.64 5.39 35.51
N ILE A 39 -32.71 5.18 34.56
CA ILE A 39 -32.17 6.20 33.65
C ILE A 39 -32.41 5.72 32.22
N ILE A 40 -33.05 6.58 31.43
CA ILE A 40 -33.39 6.33 30.03
C ILE A 40 -32.74 7.38 29.19
N GLU A 41 -31.98 6.92 28.18
CA GLU A 41 -31.34 7.76 27.20
C GLU A 41 -32.22 7.99 26.00
N SER A 42 -32.14 9.18 25.43
CA SER A 42 -32.78 9.54 24.17
C SER A 42 -31.80 9.31 23.01
N ASP A 43 -32.24 8.60 21.98
CA ASP A 43 -31.60 8.56 20.68
C ASP A 43 -32.40 9.41 19.67
N PRO A 44 -32.06 10.70 19.47
CA PRO A 44 -32.79 11.58 18.57
C PRO A 44 -32.68 11.21 17.10
N GLU A 45 -31.59 10.54 16.69
CA GLU A 45 -31.38 10.13 15.31
C GLU A 45 -32.33 9.02 14.89
N HIS A 46 -32.50 8.04 15.76
CA HIS A 46 -33.40 6.90 15.51
C HIS A 46 -34.79 7.10 16.16
N ARG A 47 -34.99 8.22 16.91
CA ARG A 47 -36.22 8.56 17.64
C ARG A 47 -36.63 7.47 18.61
N LEU A 48 -35.66 6.97 19.38
CA LEU A 48 -35.87 5.89 20.37
C LEU A 48 -35.50 6.32 21.77
N TYR A 49 -36.07 5.65 22.75
CA TYR A 49 -35.66 5.65 24.13
C TYR A 49 -35.00 4.32 24.48
N ASN A 50 -33.89 4.37 25.22
CA ASN A 50 -33.15 3.18 25.65
C ASN A 50 -32.93 3.24 27.16
N CYS A 51 -33.39 2.22 27.88
CA CYS A 51 -33.15 2.12 29.31
C CYS A 51 -31.73 1.66 29.60
N THR A 52 -30.90 2.57 30.11
CA THR A 52 -29.49 2.29 30.40
C THR A 52 -29.28 1.70 31.79
N TYR A 53 -30.01 2.21 32.76
CA TYR A 53 -29.96 1.73 34.14
C TYR A 53 -31.39 1.50 34.65
N GLU A 54 -31.62 0.38 35.34
CA GLU A 54 -32.87 0.10 36.05
C GLU A 54 -32.59 -0.72 37.31
N VAL A 55 -33.11 -0.25 38.43
CA VAL A 55 -33.13 -0.98 39.69
C VAL A 55 -34.55 -1.16 40.11
N THR A 56 -34.95 -2.37 40.56
CA THR A 56 -36.32 -2.74 40.93
C THR A 56 -36.38 -3.16 42.38
N ALA A 57 -37.55 -2.92 43.01
CA ALA A 57 -37.83 -3.44 44.35
C ALA A 57 -38.10 -4.96 44.31
N GLU A 58 -37.97 -5.62 45.48
CA GLU A 58 -38.35 -7.03 45.61
C GLU A 58 -39.81 -7.25 45.13
N ASN A 59 -40.00 -8.25 44.27
CA ASN A 59 -41.30 -8.61 43.67
C ASN A 59 -41.89 -7.63 42.64
N VAL A 60 -41.10 -6.69 42.14
CA VAL A 60 -41.46 -5.83 41.01
C VAL A 60 -40.66 -6.30 39.77
N ALA A 61 -41.37 -6.57 38.68
CA ALA A 61 -40.71 -6.95 37.43
C ALA A 61 -39.96 -5.75 36.83
N GLY A 62 -38.77 -5.99 36.33
CA GLY A 62 -38.04 -4.99 35.53
C GLY A 62 -38.65 -4.81 34.15
N GLU A 63 -38.57 -3.61 33.65
CA GLU A 63 -39.10 -3.21 32.34
C GLU A 63 -37.98 -2.80 31.35
N GLN A 64 -36.73 -2.96 31.73
CA GLN A 64 -35.55 -2.51 30.93
C GLN A 64 -35.61 -3.00 29.49
N GLU A 65 -35.95 -4.29 29.28
CA GLU A 65 -36.05 -4.84 27.92
C GLU A 65 -37.28 -4.31 27.17
N LEU A 66 -38.38 -4.02 27.85
CA LEU A 66 -39.60 -3.49 27.25
C LEU A 66 -39.49 -2.01 26.91
N VAL A 67 -38.77 -1.24 27.73
CA VAL A 67 -38.58 0.21 27.55
C VAL A 67 -37.44 0.51 26.59
N SER A 68 -36.49 -0.41 26.41
CA SER A 68 -35.41 -0.22 25.45
C SER A 68 -35.90 -0.39 24.01
N GLY A 69 -35.72 0.66 23.20
CA GLY A 69 -36.16 0.71 21.80
C GLY A 69 -37.59 1.21 21.61
N ILE A 70 -38.24 1.75 22.66
CA ILE A 70 -39.54 2.41 22.50
C ILE A 70 -39.43 3.64 21.60
N SER A 71 -40.31 3.73 20.61
CA SER A 71 -40.38 4.89 19.72
C SER A 71 -40.86 6.13 20.47
N MET A 72 -40.17 7.25 20.31
CA MET A 72 -40.62 8.56 20.84
C MET A 72 -41.99 8.97 20.30
N ASP A 73 -42.43 8.39 19.18
CA ASP A 73 -43.75 8.65 18.59
C ASP A 73 -44.88 7.85 19.28
N GLU A 74 -44.53 6.85 20.07
CA GLU A 74 -45.53 6.13 20.89
C GLU A 74 -45.92 6.89 22.15
N VAL A 75 -45.03 7.79 22.63
CA VAL A 75 -45.25 8.61 23.83
C VAL A 75 -45.03 10.10 23.53
N PRO A 76 -45.85 10.71 22.66
CA PRO A 76 -45.54 12.03 22.08
C PRO A 76 -45.63 13.17 23.10
N TRP A 77 -46.60 13.12 24.04
CA TRP A 77 -46.77 14.10 25.11
C TRP A 77 -45.57 14.08 26.07
N TRP A 78 -45.13 12.88 26.45
CA TRP A 78 -43.95 12.66 27.27
C TRP A 78 -42.69 13.20 26.58
N THR A 79 -42.48 12.78 25.32
CA THR A 79 -41.34 13.18 24.50
C THR A 79 -41.22 14.71 24.39
N GLN A 80 -42.35 15.40 24.15
CA GLN A 80 -42.37 16.85 24.05
C GLN A 80 -41.98 17.53 25.37
N ARG A 81 -42.47 17.04 26.49
CA ARG A 81 -42.16 17.61 27.81
C ARG A 81 -40.69 17.41 28.17
N ILE A 82 -40.20 16.18 28.03
CA ILE A 82 -38.81 15.86 28.33
C ILE A 82 -37.86 16.65 27.40
N ALA A 83 -38.11 16.71 26.09
CA ALA A 83 -37.31 17.47 25.16
C ALA A 83 -37.23 18.97 25.46
N ASN A 84 -38.30 19.52 26.06
CA ASN A 84 -38.35 20.91 26.54
C ASN A 84 -37.71 21.12 27.93
N GLY A 85 -37.06 20.10 28.49
CA GLY A 85 -36.49 20.17 29.84
C GLY A 85 -37.52 20.22 30.98
N GLN A 86 -38.74 19.81 30.70
CA GLN A 86 -39.84 19.85 31.69
C GLN A 86 -39.98 18.50 32.37
N PRO A 87 -40.01 18.45 33.71
CA PRO A 87 -40.25 17.20 34.43
C PRO A 87 -41.68 16.70 34.23
N VAL A 88 -41.85 15.40 34.39
CA VAL A 88 -43.16 14.74 34.47
C VAL A 88 -43.38 14.27 35.91
N ILE A 89 -44.40 14.79 36.56
CA ILE A 89 -44.76 14.48 37.96
C ILE A 89 -46.23 14.07 37.98
N ILE A 90 -46.49 12.82 38.35
CA ILE A 90 -47.83 12.24 38.34
C ILE A 90 -48.09 11.61 39.70
N SER A 91 -49.05 12.11 40.47
CA SER A 91 -49.49 11.52 41.76
C SER A 91 -50.59 10.49 41.56
N SER A 92 -51.37 10.61 40.48
CA SER A 92 -52.36 9.63 40.01
C SER A 92 -52.40 9.69 38.46
N LEU A 93 -52.66 8.56 37.81
CA LEU A 93 -52.86 8.50 36.37
C LEU A 93 -54.03 9.37 35.87
N ASP A 94 -55.01 9.66 36.78
CA ASP A 94 -56.11 10.53 36.47
C ASP A 94 -55.73 12.02 36.33
N GLU A 95 -54.52 12.41 36.77
CA GLU A 95 -53.98 13.77 36.62
C GLU A 95 -53.39 14.03 35.22
N LEU A 96 -53.20 12.97 34.41
CA LEU A 96 -52.72 13.10 33.05
C LEU A 96 -53.76 13.81 32.17
N PRO A 97 -53.32 14.79 31.35
CA PRO A 97 -54.24 15.47 30.43
C PRO A 97 -54.78 14.51 29.37
N ASP A 98 -55.89 14.86 28.75
CA ASP A 98 -56.53 14.02 27.72
C ASP A 98 -55.57 13.76 26.51
N GLU A 99 -54.69 14.67 26.24
CA GLU A 99 -53.64 14.58 25.16
C GLU A 99 -52.66 13.43 25.44
N ALA A 100 -52.44 13.06 26.69
CA ALA A 100 -51.50 12.01 27.13
C ALA A 100 -52.18 10.64 27.28
N PHE A 101 -53.19 10.36 26.45
CA PHE A 101 -53.98 9.11 26.56
C PHE A 101 -53.09 7.86 26.28
N ARG A 102 -52.14 7.97 25.36
CA ARG A 102 -51.20 6.89 25.05
C ARG A 102 -50.27 6.59 26.21
N GLU A 103 -49.70 7.64 26.79
CA GLU A 103 -48.87 7.53 27.99
C GLU A 103 -49.66 6.91 29.17
N ARG A 104 -50.90 7.30 29.33
CA ARG A 104 -51.76 6.70 30.35
C ARG A 104 -51.94 5.19 30.17
N GLU A 105 -52.13 4.73 28.91
CA GLU A 105 -52.23 3.30 28.58
C GLU A 105 -50.92 2.57 28.87
N VAL A 106 -49.79 3.12 28.43
CA VAL A 106 -48.44 2.54 28.65
C VAL A 106 -48.16 2.43 30.16
N LEU A 107 -48.35 3.50 30.92
CA LEU A 107 -48.13 3.53 32.37
C LEU A 107 -49.07 2.57 33.14
N ALA A 108 -50.32 2.44 32.68
CA ALA A 108 -51.27 1.51 33.27
C ALA A 108 -50.90 0.04 33.02
N MET A 109 -50.36 -0.29 31.82
CA MET A 109 -49.87 -1.63 31.51
C MET A 109 -48.66 -2.04 32.36
N GLN A 110 -47.88 -1.08 32.82
CA GLN A 110 -46.73 -1.27 33.70
C GLN A 110 -47.08 -1.22 35.19
N ASP A 111 -48.38 -1.21 35.53
CA ASP A 111 -48.94 -1.09 36.91
C ASP A 111 -48.48 0.17 37.66
N ILE A 112 -48.03 1.21 36.95
CA ILE A 112 -47.57 2.45 37.56
C ILE A 112 -48.76 3.22 38.14
N LYS A 113 -48.65 3.62 39.40
CA LYS A 113 -49.68 4.40 40.11
C LYS A 113 -49.29 5.87 40.25
N SER A 114 -48.00 6.12 40.40
CA SER A 114 -47.45 7.46 40.54
C SER A 114 -46.01 7.45 40.03
N LEU A 115 -45.50 8.55 39.52
CA LEU A 115 -44.09 8.66 39.08
C LEU A 115 -43.55 10.10 39.16
N ILE A 116 -42.27 10.20 39.24
CA ILE A 116 -41.49 11.41 38.88
C ILE A 116 -40.48 11.04 37.82
N ALA A 117 -40.41 11.79 36.72
CA ALA A 117 -39.34 11.74 35.74
C ALA A 117 -38.74 13.13 35.54
N VAL A 118 -37.43 13.20 35.59
CA VAL A 118 -36.64 14.44 35.48
C VAL A 118 -35.74 14.34 34.26
N PRO A 119 -35.74 15.36 33.36
CA PRO A 119 -34.83 15.41 32.23
C PRO A 119 -33.37 15.44 32.65
N LEU A 120 -32.53 14.72 31.96
CA LEU A 120 -31.08 14.74 32.08
C LEU A 120 -30.49 15.77 31.11
N LEU A 121 -29.80 16.76 31.64
CA LEU A 121 -29.28 17.89 30.87
C LEU A 121 -27.78 17.85 30.76
N SER A 122 -27.28 18.11 29.55
CA SER A 122 -25.89 18.38 29.24
C SER A 122 -25.78 19.64 28.40
N ARG A 123 -25.11 20.68 28.92
CA ARG A 123 -24.91 21.99 28.19
C ARG A 123 -26.19 22.49 27.53
N ASP A 124 -27.29 22.52 28.29
CA ASP A 124 -28.63 22.92 27.85
C ASP A 124 -29.33 21.99 26.82
N LYS A 125 -28.79 20.82 26.55
CA LYS A 125 -29.44 19.79 25.74
C LYS A 125 -29.94 18.65 26.63
N VAL A 126 -31.15 18.21 26.38
CA VAL A 126 -31.68 17.00 27.01
C VAL A 126 -31.12 15.78 26.28
N TRP A 127 -30.47 14.86 27.00
CA TRP A 127 -29.96 13.63 26.48
C TRP A 127 -30.70 12.37 26.96
N GLY A 128 -31.63 12.56 27.87
CA GLY A 128 -32.46 11.50 28.44
C GLY A 128 -33.30 11.98 29.60
N TYR A 129 -33.76 11.06 30.40
CA TYR A 129 -34.45 11.35 31.65
C TYR A 129 -34.23 10.23 32.68
N ALA A 130 -34.34 10.56 33.95
CA ALA A 130 -34.32 9.60 35.03
C ALA A 130 -35.64 9.66 35.78
N GLY A 131 -36.13 8.52 36.21
CA GLY A 131 -37.42 8.43 36.88
C GLY A 131 -37.47 7.44 38.04
N ILE A 132 -38.53 7.56 38.81
CA ILE A 132 -38.92 6.59 39.81
C ILE A 132 -40.42 6.34 39.70
N ASP A 133 -40.81 5.07 39.67
CA ASP A 133 -42.17 4.60 39.57
C ASP A 133 -42.62 4.00 40.90
N ILE A 134 -43.86 4.32 41.28
CA ILE A 134 -44.56 3.71 42.41
C ILE A 134 -45.65 2.80 41.85
N VAL A 135 -45.56 1.49 42.11
CA VAL A 135 -46.48 0.48 41.57
C VAL A 135 -47.51 -0.04 42.63
N ASN A 136 -47.14 0.01 43.90
CA ASN A 136 -47.96 -0.59 44.97
C ASN A 136 -49.17 0.24 45.38
N ARG A 137 -49.01 1.60 45.47
CA ARG A 137 -50.05 2.54 45.90
C ARG A 137 -49.84 3.92 45.32
N PRO A 138 -50.87 4.73 45.10
CA PRO A 138 -50.63 6.13 44.67
C PRO A 138 -49.87 6.90 45.75
N ARG A 139 -48.91 7.70 45.33
CA ARG A 139 -48.11 8.60 46.17
C ARG A 139 -48.33 10.05 45.74
N ARG A 140 -48.62 10.92 46.67
CA ARG A 140 -48.64 12.34 46.41
C ARG A 140 -47.26 12.91 46.55
N TRP A 141 -46.75 13.46 45.45
CA TRP A 141 -45.43 14.07 45.41
C TRP A 141 -45.44 15.48 46.00
N THR A 142 -44.45 15.81 46.81
CA THR A 142 -44.23 17.15 47.35
C THR A 142 -43.18 17.92 46.56
N GLY A 143 -43.16 19.27 46.73
CA GLY A 143 -42.11 20.09 46.14
C GLY A 143 -40.72 19.74 46.66
N GLU A 144 -40.62 19.25 47.91
CA GLU A 144 -39.35 18.79 48.51
C GLU A 144 -38.89 17.49 47.88
N ASP A 145 -39.77 16.52 47.62
CA ASP A 145 -39.48 15.27 46.93
C ASP A 145 -38.88 15.56 45.55
N PHE A 146 -39.53 16.44 44.80
CA PHE A 146 -39.05 16.84 43.46
C PHE A 146 -37.69 17.53 43.51
N GLN A 147 -37.50 18.52 44.37
CA GLN A 147 -36.25 19.24 44.49
C GLN A 147 -35.11 18.32 44.86
N TRP A 148 -35.34 17.39 45.76
CA TRP A 148 -34.36 16.44 46.20
C TRP A 148 -33.98 15.46 45.07
N PHE A 149 -34.99 14.85 44.43
CA PHE A 149 -34.77 13.90 43.34
C PHE A 149 -34.08 14.59 42.15
N SER A 150 -34.55 15.78 41.73
CA SER A 150 -33.96 16.54 40.65
C SER A 150 -32.51 16.93 40.93
N SER A 151 -32.18 17.33 42.17
CA SER A 151 -30.78 17.66 42.51
C SER A 151 -29.87 16.44 42.43
N LEU A 152 -30.32 15.28 42.91
CA LEU A 152 -29.55 14.03 42.82
C LEU A 152 -29.33 13.60 41.39
N ILE A 153 -30.39 13.61 40.58
CA ILE A 153 -30.31 13.22 39.16
C ILE A 153 -29.42 14.17 38.38
N ASN A 154 -29.42 15.46 38.65
CA ASN A 154 -28.50 16.41 38.02
C ASN A 154 -27.03 16.09 38.33
N ILE A 155 -26.71 15.66 39.54
CA ILE A 155 -25.35 15.25 39.92
C ILE A 155 -24.96 13.94 39.20
N ILE A 156 -25.84 12.95 39.15
CA ILE A 156 -25.63 11.70 38.41
C ILE A 156 -25.40 12.01 36.93
N SER A 157 -26.25 12.86 36.33
CA SER A 157 -26.11 13.30 34.94
C SER A 157 -24.72 13.90 34.66
N LEU A 158 -24.27 14.80 35.55
CA LEU A 158 -22.95 15.42 35.40
C LEU A 158 -21.82 14.39 35.50
N CYS A 159 -21.92 13.43 36.44
CA CYS A 159 -20.89 12.37 36.57
C CYS A 159 -20.84 11.46 35.35
N ILE A 160 -21.99 11.05 34.81
CA ILE A 160 -22.04 10.25 33.56
C ILE A 160 -21.44 11.02 32.40
N GLU A 161 -21.76 12.30 32.26
CA GLU A 161 -21.17 13.15 31.19
C GLU A 161 -19.68 13.31 31.31
N LEU A 162 -19.15 13.56 32.48
CA LEU A 162 -17.70 13.67 32.71
C LEU A 162 -16.99 12.38 32.36
N GLN A 163 -17.49 11.24 32.81
CA GLN A 163 -16.86 9.95 32.50
C GLN A 163 -16.88 9.62 30.99
N ARG A 164 -18.01 9.93 30.31
CA ARG A 164 -18.08 9.77 28.84
C ARG A 164 -17.03 10.64 28.13
N SER A 165 -16.94 11.90 28.51
CA SER A 165 -15.96 12.82 27.95
C SER A 165 -14.52 12.36 28.19
N GLU A 166 -14.23 11.82 29.38
CA GLU A 166 -12.92 11.25 29.68
C GLU A 166 -12.62 9.98 28.88
N ARG A 167 -13.61 9.07 28.74
CA ARG A 167 -13.48 7.84 27.94
C ARG A 167 -13.25 8.17 26.46
N GLU A 168 -14.00 9.14 25.91
CA GLU A 168 -13.82 9.61 24.52
C GLU A 168 -12.43 10.21 24.31
N ALA A 169 -12.01 11.12 25.18
CA ALA A 169 -10.68 11.74 25.11
C ALA A 169 -9.55 10.69 25.24
N GLN A 170 -9.74 9.69 26.10
CA GLN A 170 -8.78 8.61 26.29
C GLN A 170 -8.73 7.67 25.08
N SER A 171 -9.89 7.38 24.47
CA SER A 171 -9.99 6.59 23.24
C SER A 171 -9.33 7.30 22.07
N GLU A 172 -9.60 8.59 21.90
CA GLU A 172 -8.99 9.42 20.86
C GLU A 172 -7.46 9.50 21.04
N ARG A 173 -7.02 9.70 22.28
CA ARG A 173 -5.58 9.73 22.60
C ARG A 173 -4.91 8.39 22.27
N LYS A 174 -5.54 7.25 22.61
CA LYS A 174 -5.02 5.91 22.26
C LYS A 174 -5.00 5.70 20.76
N TYR A 175 -6.03 6.15 20.05
CA TYR A 175 -6.09 6.08 18.59
C TYR A 175 -4.95 6.88 17.94
N LEU A 176 -4.75 8.13 18.36
CA LEU A 176 -3.67 8.98 17.87
C LEU A 176 -2.28 8.39 18.19
N GLN A 177 -2.10 7.84 19.39
CA GLN A 177 -0.87 7.14 19.76
C GLN A 177 -0.62 5.91 18.89
N SER A 178 -1.67 5.14 18.58
CA SER A 178 -1.57 3.99 17.69
C SER A 178 -1.19 4.40 16.27
N LEU A 179 -1.81 5.43 15.72
CA LEU A 179 -1.45 5.99 14.41
C LEU A 179 0.01 6.44 14.38
N TYR A 180 0.43 7.19 15.39
CA TYR A 180 1.82 7.66 15.52
C TYR A 180 2.82 6.51 15.60
N HIS A 181 2.50 5.46 16.36
CA HIS A 181 3.39 4.32 16.56
C HIS A 181 3.51 3.43 15.31
N HIS A 182 2.40 3.23 14.58
CA HIS A 182 2.35 2.35 13.41
C HIS A 182 2.47 3.08 12.07
N MET A 183 2.70 4.40 12.10
CA MET A 183 2.93 5.18 10.87
C MET A 183 4.08 4.58 10.06
N PRO A 184 3.92 4.33 8.75
CA PRO A 184 4.97 3.74 7.91
C PRO A 184 6.14 4.70 7.63
N LEU A 185 5.98 5.97 7.99
CA LEU A 185 7.02 7.00 7.90
C LEU A 185 7.72 7.17 9.24
N GLY A 186 9.03 7.36 9.22
CA GLY A 186 9.77 7.90 10.36
C GLY A 186 9.27 9.31 10.66
N TYR A 187 8.99 9.58 11.92
CA TYR A 187 8.65 10.90 12.43
C TYR A 187 9.71 11.34 13.42
N ALA A 188 10.17 12.57 13.29
CA ALA A 188 11.01 13.22 14.29
C ALA A 188 10.55 14.66 14.49
N GLN A 189 10.46 15.08 15.76
CA GLN A 189 10.21 16.45 16.15
C GLN A 189 11.50 17.05 16.70
N LEU A 190 11.89 18.17 16.15
CA LEU A 190 13.16 18.83 16.45
C LEU A 190 12.89 20.27 16.87
N ARG A 191 13.62 20.72 17.92
CA ARG A 191 13.60 22.12 18.34
C ARG A 191 14.89 22.80 17.93
N VAL A 192 14.78 23.99 17.32
CA VAL A 192 15.91 24.80 16.89
C VAL A 192 16.51 25.49 18.12
N ILE A 193 17.81 25.29 18.34
CA ILE A 193 18.60 25.99 19.36
C ILE A 193 19.24 27.20 18.67
N ARG A 194 19.09 28.39 19.29
CA ARG A 194 19.64 29.63 18.78
C ARG A 194 20.70 30.19 19.71
N ASP A 195 21.63 30.95 19.16
CA ASP A 195 22.59 31.74 19.93
C ASP A 195 21.96 33.06 20.48
N GLU A 196 22.75 33.83 21.20
CA GLU A 196 22.31 35.10 21.77
C GLU A 196 21.88 36.14 20.71
N GLN A 197 22.26 35.93 19.45
CA GLN A 197 21.89 36.78 18.31
C GLN A 197 20.67 36.27 17.54
N GLY A 198 20.06 35.17 18.01
CA GLY A 198 18.89 34.52 17.41
C GLY A 198 19.18 33.64 16.19
N LYS A 199 20.46 33.36 15.90
CA LYS A 199 20.86 32.52 14.77
C LYS A 199 20.76 31.04 15.18
N PRO A 200 20.18 30.18 14.34
CA PRO A 200 20.18 28.71 14.56
C PRO A 200 21.62 28.17 14.65
N VAL A 201 21.92 27.44 15.71
CA VAL A 201 23.26 26.87 15.96
C VAL A 201 23.22 25.37 16.20
N ASP A 202 22.08 24.80 16.58
CA ASP A 202 21.91 23.37 16.81
C ASP A 202 20.43 22.97 16.77
N LEU A 203 20.16 21.70 16.89
CA LEU A 203 18.82 21.12 16.95
C LEU A 203 18.75 20.12 18.10
N LEU A 204 17.69 20.18 18.89
CA LEU A 204 17.37 19.25 19.95
C LEU A 204 16.28 18.29 19.48
N VAL A 205 16.53 16.97 19.58
CA VAL A 205 15.51 15.96 19.26
C VAL A 205 14.53 15.88 20.42
N LEU A 206 13.26 16.23 20.16
CA LEU A 206 12.19 16.21 21.18
C LEU A 206 11.45 14.89 21.21
N ASP A 207 11.11 14.35 20.06
CA ASP A 207 10.36 13.10 19.94
C ASP A 207 10.64 12.42 18.60
N ALA A 208 10.38 11.10 18.56
CA ALA A 208 10.44 10.29 17.35
C ALA A 208 9.57 9.04 17.51
N ASN A 209 9.03 8.53 16.41
CA ASN A 209 8.21 7.32 16.42
C ASN A 209 9.07 6.05 16.24
N TYR A 210 8.44 4.89 16.41
CA TYR A 210 9.11 3.58 16.29
C TYR A 210 9.70 3.33 14.88
N THR A 211 9.06 3.84 13.84
CA THR A 211 9.58 3.72 12.47
C THR A 211 10.86 4.51 12.28
N ALA A 212 11.01 5.66 12.95
CA ALA A 212 12.26 6.41 12.97
C ALA A 212 13.40 5.57 13.57
N ASP A 213 13.16 4.87 14.69
CA ASP A 213 14.16 3.98 15.29
C ASP A 213 14.64 2.91 14.32
N LYS A 214 13.71 2.28 13.59
CA LYS A 214 14.02 1.25 12.58
C LYS A 214 14.84 1.80 11.42
N ILE A 215 14.45 2.96 10.90
CA ILE A 215 15.14 3.59 9.76
C ILE A 215 16.53 4.04 10.16
N MET A 216 16.66 4.66 11.33
CA MET A 216 17.96 5.14 11.85
C MET A 216 18.84 4.01 12.37
N GLY A 217 18.28 2.83 12.68
CA GLY A 217 19.01 1.69 13.23
C GLY A 217 19.49 1.91 14.66
N THR A 218 18.81 2.77 15.42
CA THR A 218 19.25 3.25 16.75
C THR A 218 18.04 3.37 17.65
N ALA A 219 18.17 2.94 18.91
CA ALA A 219 17.11 3.03 19.90
C ALA A 219 16.85 4.50 20.29
N ARG A 220 15.57 4.88 20.41
CA ARG A 220 15.15 6.26 20.70
C ARG A 220 15.77 6.87 21.96
N GLU A 221 16.06 6.07 22.96
CA GLU A 221 16.68 6.51 24.22
C GLU A 221 18.09 7.09 24.01
N THR A 222 18.72 6.77 22.88
CA THR A 222 20.08 7.22 22.58
C THR A 222 20.11 8.62 21.95
N TYR A 223 18.99 9.10 21.38
CA TYR A 223 18.96 10.37 20.67
C TYR A 223 17.84 11.33 21.12
N ILE A 224 16.76 10.87 21.77
CA ILE A 224 15.77 11.77 22.36
C ILE A 224 16.39 12.60 23.48
N GLY A 225 16.13 13.90 23.47
CA GLY A 225 16.67 14.86 24.42
C GLY A 225 18.14 15.23 24.18
N ARG A 226 18.76 14.75 23.09
CA ARG A 226 20.12 15.12 22.70
C ARG A 226 20.14 16.09 21.53
N ARG A 227 21.26 16.79 21.41
CA ARG A 227 21.53 17.70 20.30
C ARG A 227 22.05 16.90 19.09
N ILE A 228 21.71 17.37 17.90
CA ILE A 228 22.20 16.75 16.66
C ILE A 228 23.74 16.77 16.59
N SER A 229 24.38 17.83 17.10
CA SER A 229 25.84 17.91 17.19
C SER A 229 26.49 16.80 18.03
N GLU A 230 25.77 16.24 19.01
CA GLU A 230 26.23 15.15 19.88
C GLU A 230 26.08 13.78 19.21
N LEU A 231 25.32 13.69 18.12
CA LEU A 231 25.01 12.44 17.42
C LEU A 231 25.98 12.13 16.27
N GLY A 232 26.99 12.98 16.04
CA GLY A 232 27.99 12.79 14.99
C GLY A 232 27.45 13.00 13.56
N LEU A 233 26.34 13.73 13.41
CA LEU A 233 25.72 14.07 12.13
C LEU A 233 26.34 15.34 11.55
N ASP A 234 26.30 15.50 10.22
CA ASP A 234 26.80 16.70 9.53
C ASP A 234 25.92 17.93 9.88
N MET A 235 26.35 18.67 10.90
CA MET A 235 25.64 19.82 11.40
C MET A 235 25.48 20.93 10.37
N GLU A 236 26.46 21.14 9.48
CA GLU A 236 26.39 22.20 8.47
C GLU A 236 25.24 21.93 7.49
N GLN A 237 25.13 20.70 7.03
CA GLN A 237 24.04 20.28 6.14
C GLN A 237 22.68 20.39 6.83
N TYR A 238 22.57 19.97 8.10
CA TYR A 238 21.34 20.07 8.87
C TYR A 238 20.92 21.52 9.06
N LEU A 239 21.79 22.40 9.55
CA LEU A 239 21.48 23.81 9.78
C LEU A 239 21.08 24.54 8.50
N LYS A 240 21.71 24.21 7.36
CA LYS A 240 21.32 24.76 6.07
C LYS A 240 19.87 24.37 5.73
N THR A 241 19.57 23.09 5.79
CA THR A 241 18.22 22.57 5.50
C THR A 241 17.16 23.21 6.41
N PHE A 242 17.42 23.25 7.71
CA PHE A 242 16.46 23.81 8.67
C PHE A 242 16.30 25.33 8.53
N THR A 243 17.35 26.05 8.15
CA THR A 243 17.24 27.47 7.84
C THR A 243 16.37 27.72 6.61
N GLU A 244 16.43 26.83 5.62
CA GLU A 244 15.55 26.86 4.45
C GLU A 244 14.09 26.58 4.84
N VAL A 245 13.85 25.54 5.67
CA VAL A 245 12.49 25.21 6.18
C VAL A 245 11.89 26.38 6.96
N LEU A 246 12.67 27.03 7.85
CA LEU A 246 12.22 28.18 8.65
C LEU A 246 11.89 29.41 7.80
N ARG A 247 12.40 29.50 6.59
CA ARG A 247 12.12 30.59 5.64
C ARG A 247 11.03 30.29 4.64
N SER A 248 10.66 29.00 4.52
CA SER A 248 9.61 28.57 3.61
C SER A 248 8.23 28.70 4.26
N ASP A 249 7.23 29.12 3.48
CA ASP A 249 5.81 29.16 3.89
C ASP A 249 5.11 27.80 3.72
N GLY A 250 5.86 26.69 3.70
CA GLY A 250 5.31 25.39 3.45
C GLY A 250 6.19 24.26 3.99
N PHE A 251 6.47 23.30 3.14
CA PHE A 251 7.34 22.17 3.44
C PHE A 251 8.52 22.11 2.45
N ILE A 252 9.57 21.41 2.85
CA ILE A 252 10.71 21.11 1.98
C ILE A 252 10.82 19.58 1.85
N GLU A 253 10.94 19.10 0.62
CA GLU A 253 11.27 17.71 0.31
C GLU A 253 12.75 17.58 -0.02
N ARG A 254 13.38 16.53 0.48
CA ARG A 254 14.80 16.27 0.25
C ARG A 254 15.13 14.80 0.30
N ASP A 255 15.97 14.38 -0.64
CA ASP A 255 16.66 13.09 -0.62
C ASP A 255 18.08 13.27 -0.08
N SER A 256 18.47 12.43 0.85
CA SER A 256 19.80 12.46 1.45
C SER A 256 20.30 11.05 1.74
N PHE A 257 21.61 10.84 1.52
CA PHE A 257 22.25 9.60 1.94
C PHE A 257 22.79 9.75 3.36
N TYR A 258 22.36 8.88 4.26
CA TYR A 258 22.78 8.87 5.65
C TYR A 258 23.93 7.88 5.83
N GLU A 259 25.14 8.41 6.07
CA GLU A 259 26.36 7.62 6.21
C GLU A 259 26.31 6.63 7.39
N ILE A 260 25.65 6.99 8.49
CA ILE A 260 25.57 6.16 9.69
C ILE A 260 24.76 4.90 9.44
N SER A 261 23.56 5.03 8.84
CA SER A 261 22.69 3.89 8.54
C SER A 261 22.93 3.28 7.16
N LYS A 262 23.78 3.91 6.31
CA LYS A 262 24.01 3.54 4.91
C LYS A 262 22.73 3.47 4.10
N ARG A 263 21.81 4.42 4.32
CA ARG A 263 20.48 4.45 3.71
C ARG A 263 20.22 5.74 2.96
N TRP A 264 19.46 5.62 1.89
CA TRP A 264 18.84 6.76 1.22
C TRP A 264 17.54 7.11 1.92
N ILE A 265 17.44 8.33 2.40
CA ILE A 265 16.29 8.83 3.14
C ILE A 265 15.62 9.95 2.33
N HIS A 266 14.35 9.74 2.03
CA HIS A 266 13.46 10.80 1.53
C HIS A 266 12.80 11.47 2.72
N SER A 267 12.96 12.78 2.86
CA SER A 267 12.47 13.55 4.01
C SER A 267 11.58 14.71 3.58
N ILE A 268 10.46 14.89 4.30
CA ILE A 268 9.56 16.03 4.21
C ILE A 268 9.68 16.78 5.54
N LEU A 269 10.11 18.03 5.47
CA LEU A 269 10.33 18.88 6.65
C LEU A 269 9.41 20.09 6.62
N TYR A 270 8.78 20.41 7.74
CA TYR A 270 7.91 21.58 7.88
C TYR A 270 7.94 22.13 9.31
N THR A 271 7.56 23.39 9.48
CA THR A 271 7.48 24.05 10.77
C THR A 271 6.07 23.97 11.33
N THR A 272 5.94 23.66 12.63
CA THR A 272 4.66 23.71 13.35
C THR A 272 4.56 24.94 14.25
N ARG A 273 5.73 25.43 14.73
CA ARG A 273 5.88 26.63 15.56
C ARG A 273 7.18 27.30 15.16
N SER A 274 7.40 28.53 15.62
CA SER A 274 8.56 29.35 15.26
C SER A 274 9.93 28.67 15.45
N ASP A 275 10.03 27.70 16.37
CA ASP A 275 11.29 27.03 16.70
C ASP A 275 11.18 25.51 16.67
N GLU A 276 10.10 24.92 16.15
CA GLU A 276 9.93 23.48 16.05
C GLU A 276 9.73 23.05 14.59
N VAL A 277 10.46 22.02 14.20
CA VAL A 277 10.41 21.42 12.88
C VAL A 277 10.03 19.95 13.01
N ILE A 278 9.10 19.53 12.20
CA ILE A 278 8.74 18.15 12.01
C ILE A 278 9.48 17.62 10.78
N SER A 279 10.06 16.46 10.91
CA SER A 279 10.62 15.68 9.82
C SER A 279 9.84 14.37 9.69
N LEU A 280 9.20 14.18 8.53
CA LEU A 280 8.66 12.90 8.10
C LEU A 280 9.63 12.31 7.10
N PHE A 281 9.99 11.03 7.27
CA PHE A 281 10.99 10.44 6.39
C PHE A 281 10.76 8.95 6.14
N SER A 282 11.23 8.47 5.00
CA SER A 282 11.17 7.07 4.59
C SER A 282 12.51 6.59 4.05
N ASP A 283 12.77 5.32 4.25
CA ASP A 283 13.91 4.63 3.64
C ASP A 283 13.56 4.28 2.18
N THR A 284 14.29 4.88 1.24
CA THR A 284 14.13 4.64 -0.20
C THR A 284 15.25 3.79 -0.79
N THR A 285 16.10 3.18 0.03
CA THR A 285 17.29 2.45 -0.38
C THR A 285 16.95 1.27 -1.30
N GLU A 286 16.00 0.42 -0.89
CA GLU A 286 15.60 -0.74 -1.70
C GLU A 286 14.99 -0.32 -3.03
N MET A 287 14.13 0.70 -3.03
CA MET A 287 13.50 1.23 -4.24
C MET A 287 14.56 1.78 -5.21
N ARG A 288 15.54 2.54 -4.71
CA ARG A 288 16.64 3.08 -5.53
C ARG A 288 17.53 1.96 -6.08
N ASN A 289 17.90 0.99 -5.25
CA ASN A 289 18.72 -0.15 -5.68
C ASN A 289 17.99 -0.98 -6.74
N ALA A 290 16.69 -1.22 -6.58
CA ALA A 290 15.88 -1.93 -7.58
C ALA A 290 15.79 -1.15 -8.89
N HIS A 291 15.59 0.16 -8.82
CA HIS A 291 15.57 1.03 -10.01
C HIS A 291 16.93 1.05 -10.74
N GLU A 292 18.01 1.17 -9.97
CA GLU A 292 19.38 1.14 -10.53
C GLU A 292 19.70 -0.24 -11.14
N ALA A 293 19.32 -1.33 -10.49
CA ALA A 293 19.47 -2.68 -11.01
C ALA A 293 18.69 -2.88 -12.32
N LEU A 294 17.45 -2.39 -12.39
CA LEU A 294 16.64 -2.42 -13.60
C LEU A 294 17.27 -1.61 -14.72
N PHE A 295 17.67 -0.38 -14.43
CA PHE A 295 18.35 0.50 -15.41
C PHE A 295 19.64 -0.13 -15.95
N ASN A 296 20.46 -0.70 -15.05
CA ASN A 296 21.70 -1.38 -15.45
C ASN A 296 21.40 -2.64 -16.27
N SER A 297 20.37 -3.40 -15.94
CA SER A 297 19.92 -4.57 -16.71
C SER A 297 19.44 -4.18 -18.10
N GLU A 298 18.61 -3.16 -18.23
CA GLU A 298 18.13 -2.65 -19.53
C GLU A 298 19.31 -2.17 -20.38
N LYS A 299 20.24 -1.42 -19.80
CA LYS A 299 21.44 -0.94 -20.48
C LYS A 299 22.34 -2.09 -20.93
N MET A 300 22.49 -3.13 -20.09
CA MET A 300 23.25 -4.33 -20.42
C MET A 300 22.61 -5.08 -21.59
N LEU A 301 21.29 -5.31 -21.54
CA LEU A 301 20.56 -5.98 -22.62
C LEU A 301 20.68 -5.20 -23.93
N ARG A 302 20.56 -3.87 -23.88
CA ARG A 302 20.77 -3.02 -25.07
C ARG A 302 22.18 -3.13 -25.63
N ASN A 303 23.19 -3.09 -24.75
CA ASN A 303 24.59 -3.27 -25.19
C ASN A 303 24.82 -4.65 -25.81
N ILE A 304 24.25 -5.73 -25.26
CA ILE A 304 24.35 -7.06 -25.85
C ILE A 304 23.67 -7.06 -27.22
N PHE A 305 22.46 -6.54 -27.32
CA PHE A 305 21.68 -6.47 -28.56
C PHE A 305 22.45 -5.76 -29.68
N ASP A 306 23.04 -4.60 -29.38
CA ASP A 306 23.72 -3.78 -30.38
C ASP A 306 25.13 -4.28 -30.75
N ASN A 307 25.83 -5.02 -29.87
CA ASN A 307 27.23 -5.45 -30.09
C ASN A 307 27.41 -6.94 -30.41
N VAL A 308 26.37 -7.75 -30.31
CA VAL A 308 26.46 -9.16 -30.70
C VAL A 308 26.77 -9.28 -32.19
N GLN A 309 27.68 -10.22 -32.55
CA GLN A 309 28.15 -10.44 -33.95
C GLN A 309 27.11 -11.23 -34.78
N VAL A 310 25.87 -11.19 -34.41
CA VAL A 310 24.71 -11.80 -35.09
C VAL A 310 23.73 -10.69 -35.39
N GLY A 311 23.17 -10.63 -36.58
CA GLY A 311 22.08 -9.74 -36.91
C GLY A 311 20.85 -10.14 -36.13
N VAL A 312 20.20 -9.19 -35.48
CA VAL A 312 18.99 -9.41 -34.67
C VAL A 312 17.89 -8.45 -35.10
N GLU A 313 16.75 -9.00 -35.38
CA GLU A 313 15.51 -8.25 -35.67
C GLU A 313 14.41 -8.70 -34.70
N LEU A 314 13.68 -7.74 -34.14
CA LEU A 314 12.53 -7.97 -33.29
C LEU A 314 11.26 -7.53 -34.03
N TYR A 315 10.33 -8.44 -34.18
CA TYR A 315 9.03 -8.19 -34.81
C TYR A 315 7.90 -8.34 -33.80
N ASP A 316 6.83 -7.56 -33.98
CA ASP A 316 5.59 -7.81 -33.25
C ASP A 316 4.86 -9.05 -33.81
N LYS A 317 3.78 -9.46 -33.16
CA LYS A 317 2.99 -10.63 -33.58
C LYS A 317 2.30 -10.46 -34.93
N GLU A 318 2.08 -9.22 -35.38
CA GLU A 318 1.55 -8.86 -36.70
C GLU A 318 2.64 -8.92 -37.78
N GLY A 319 3.91 -9.08 -37.40
CA GLY A 319 5.06 -9.17 -38.29
C GLY A 319 5.72 -7.84 -38.64
N CYS A 320 5.36 -6.74 -37.96
CA CYS A 320 6.01 -5.45 -38.17
C CYS A 320 7.33 -5.35 -37.38
N LEU A 321 8.38 -4.85 -38.00
CA LEU A 321 9.70 -4.70 -37.37
C LEU A 321 9.65 -3.62 -36.29
N VAL A 322 9.93 -4.03 -35.03
CA VAL A 322 9.93 -3.19 -33.84
C VAL A 322 11.33 -2.66 -33.54
N ASP A 323 12.36 -3.51 -33.68
CA ASP A 323 13.75 -3.12 -33.44
C ASP A 323 14.72 -3.98 -34.26
N ILE A 324 15.92 -3.45 -34.49
CA ILE A 324 16.97 -4.07 -35.26
C ILE A 324 18.34 -3.64 -34.73
N ASN A 325 19.28 -4.57 -34.60
CA ASN A 325 20.60 -4.24 -34.08
C ASN A 325 21.59 -3.75 -35.20
N THR A 326 22.69 -3.17 -34.76
CA THR A 326 23.72 -2.62 -35.65
C THR A 326 24.27 -3.68 -36.61
N LYS A 327 24.52 -4.91 -36.13
CA LYS A 327 25.07 -5.99 -36.98
C LYS A 327 24.12 -6.36 -38.11
N ASN A 328 22.81 -6.34 -37.88
CA ASN A 328 21.84 -6.63 -38.92
C ASN A 328 21.75 -5.52 -39.96
N LEU A 329 21.87 -4.25 -39.54
CA LEU A 329 22.01 -3.12 -40.47
C LEU A 329 23.20 -3.30 -41.39
N ASP A 330 24.34 -3.76 -40.85
CA ASP A 330 25.55 -4.02 -41.64
C ASP A 330 25.38 -5.21 -42.60
N ILE A 331 24.75 -6.32 -42.13
CA ILE A 331 24.51 -7.51 -42.97
C ILE A 331 23.65 -7.12 -44.20
N PHE A 332 22.61 -6.34 -43.99
CA PHE A 332 21.68 -5.98 -45.05
C PHE A 332 21.96 -4.63 -45.75
N GLY A 333 23.01 -3.90 -45.32
CA GLY A 333 23.44 -2.64 -45.93
C GLY A 333 22.42 -1.49 -45.73
N ILE A 334 21.73 -1.49 -44.61
CA ILE A 334 20.72 -0.50 -44.23
C ILE A 334 21.44 0.69 -43.59
N ALA A 335 21.04 1.92 -43.92
CA ALA A 335 21.72 3.13 -43.48
C ALA A 335 21.39 3.53 -42.04
N ALA A 336 20.11 3.43 -41.69
CA ALA A 336 19.61 3.74 -40.38
C ALA A 336 18.41 2.84 -40.07
N LYS A 337 18.18 2.56 -38.80
CA LYS A 337 17.08 1.68 -38.40
C LYS A 337 15.70 2.28 -38.72
N GLU A 338 15.62 3.59 -38.70
CA GLU A 338 14.39 4.34 -39.04
C GLU A 338 13.90 4.07 -40.48
N ASP A 339 14.83 3.67 -41.36
CA ASP A 339 14.53 3.35 -42.75
C ASP A 339 13.74 2.03 -42.92
N VAL A 340 13.75 1.18 -41.88
CA VAL A 340 13.17 -0.17 -41.90
C VAL A 340 12.18 -0.46 -40.78
N LEU A 341 12.08 0.38 -39.75
CA LEU A 341 11.07 0.20 -38.72
C LEU A 341 9.67 0.15 -39.31
N GLY A 342 8.88 -0.82 -38.89
CA GLY A 342 7.51 -1.05 -39.35
C GLY A 342 7.39 -1.87 -40.65
N ILE A 343 8.50 -2.26 -41.32
CA ILE A 343 8.38 -3.20 -42.44
C ILE A 343 7.84 -4.54 -41.95
N ASN A 344 7.08 -5.23 -42.82
CA ASN A 344 6.42 -6.45 -42.42
C ASN A 344 7.19 -7.69 -42.90
N PHE A 345 7.61 -8.56 -41.99
CA PHE A 345 8.31 -9.82 -42.28
C PHE A 345 7.58 -10.68 -43.29
N PHE A 346 6.24 -10.73 -43.22
CA PHE A 346 5.41 -11.56 -44.07
C PHE A 346 5.30 -11.02 -45.52
N GLU A 347 5.78 -9.80 -45.75
CA GLU A 347 5.82 -9.16 -47.08
C GLU A 347 7.22 -9.25 -47.71
N ASN A 348 8.23 -9.78 -46.99
CA ASN A 348 9.57 -9.93 -47.48
C ASN A 348 9.61 -10.86 -48.72
N PRO A 349 9.97 -10.33 -49.90
CA PRO A 349 9.90 -11.10 -51.16
C PRO A 349 10.96 -12.22 -51.25
N ILE A 350 12.00 -12.16 -50.45
CA ILE A 350 13.11 -13.10 -50.46
C ILE A 350 12.86 -14.30 -49.55
N VAL A 351 12.11 -14.11 -48.44
CA VAL A 351 11.78 -15.20 -47.52
C VAL A 351 10.73 -16.12 -48.18
N PRO A 352 10.98 -17.46 -48.29
CA PRO A 352 10.02 -18.40 -48.88
C PRO A 352 8.64 -18.32 -48.22
N GLU A 353 7.60 -18.48 -49.02
CA GLU A 353 6.20 -18.38 -48.55
C GLU A 353 5.87 -19.42 -47.48
N GLU A 354 6.42 -20.61 -47.60
CA GLU A 354 6.25 -21.68 -46.61
C GLU A 354 6.75 -21.22 -45.23
N ILE A 355 7.93 -20.62 -45.18
CA ILE A 355 8.55 -20.09 -43.95
C ILE A 355 7.67 -18.98 -43.38
N ARG A 356 7.25 -18.01 -44.19
CA ARG A 356 6.36 -16.92 -43.78
C ARG A 356 5.05 -17.43 -43.17
N ARG A 357 4.46 -18.47 -43.77
CA ARG A 357 3.24 -19.11 -43.29
C ARG A 357 3.46 -19.81 -41.95
N ASN A 358 4.55 -20.56 -41.81
CA ASN A 358 4.87 -21.28 -40.57
C ASN A 358 5.11 -20.30 -39.41
N VAL A 359 5.86 -19.23 -39.65
CA VAL A 359 6.11 -18.15 -38.66
C VAL A 359 4.79 -17.47 -38.26
N ARG A 360 3.91 -17.17 -39.22
CA ARG A 360 2.58 -16.61 -38.95
C ARG A 360 1.71 -17.51 -38.07
N ASN A 361 1.94 -18.83 -38.16
CA ASN A 361 1.25 -19.83 -37.32
C ASN A 361 1.96 -20.06 -35.97
N GLY A 362 2.95 -19.22 -35.60
CA GLY A 362 3.66 -19.33 -34.32
C GLY A 362 4.68 -20.47 -34.29
N GLN A 363 5.17 -20.94 -35.43
CA GLN A 363 6.14 -22.04 -35.51
C GLN A 363 7.56 -21.46 -35.67
N GLU A 364 8.47 -21.88 -34.81
CA GLU A 364 9.88 -21.58 -34.95
C GLU A 364 10.45 -22.17 -36.25
N GLN A 365 11.30 -21.42 -36.89
CA GLN A 365 11.92 -21.82 -38.17
C GLN A 365 13.42 -21.61 -38.14
N SER A 366 14.16 -22.48 -38.88
CA SER A 366 15.58 -22.30 -39.14
C SER A 366 15.85 -22.67 -40.62
N PHE A 367 16.45 -21.77 -41.32
CA PHE A 367 16.70 -21.97 -42.75
C PHE A 367 17.96 -21.25 -43.21
N ARG A 368 18.51 -21.71 -44.34
CA ARG A 368 19.62 -21.04 -45.08
C ARG A 368 19.04 -20.38 -46.32
N LEU A 369 19.54 -19.22 -46.62
CA LEU A 369 19.06 -18.40 -47.71
C LEU A 369 20.23 -17.70 -48.41
N ASP A 370 20.26 -17.80 -49.71
CA ASP A 370 21.03 -16.88 -50.56
C ASP A 370 20.16 -15.64 -50.78
N TYR A 371 20.52 -14.53 -50.16
CA TYR A 371 19.75 -13.30 -50.09
C TYR A 371 20.18 -12.31 -51.15
N PRO A 372 19.55 -12.26 -52.34
CA PRO A 372 19.91 -11.39 -53.43
C PRO A 372 19.33 -9.98 -53.24
N PHE A 373 20.19 -8.98 -53.13
CA PHE A 373 19.79 -7.59 -52.94
C PHE A 373 19.06 -7.01 -54.19
N ASP A 374 19.35 -7.53 -55.38
CA ASP A 374 18.71 -7.06 -56.62
C ASP A 374 17.21 -7.44 -56.73
N ARG A 375 16.74 -8.37 -55.89
CA ARG A 375 15.36 -8.85 -55.87
C ARG A 375 14.48 -8.24 -54.74
N LEU A 376 15.00 -7.26 -54.02
CA LEU A 376 14.25 -6.61 -52.92
C LEU A 376 12.99 -5.87 -53.36
N GLY A 377 12.93 -5.44 -54.63
CA GLY A 377 11.70 -4.81 -55.19
C GLY A 377 11.22 -3.56 -54.44
N GLY A 378 12.12 -2.89 -53.68
CA GLY A 378 11.73 -1.73 -52.87
C GLY A 378 11.24 -2.05 -51.49
N TYR A 379 11.35 -3.29 -51.03
CA TYR A 379 10.93 -3.72 -49.65
C TYR A 379 11.64 -2.91 -48.58
N TYR A 380 12.95 -2.66 -48.72
CA TYR A 380 13.71 -1.67 -47.94
C TYR A 380 14.91 -1.14 -48.76
N PRO A 381 15.48 0.05 -48.43
CA PRO A 381 16.63 0.58 -49.08
C PRO A 381 17.92 -0.14 -48.63
N SER A 382 18.64 -0.78 -49.54
CA SER A 382 19.98 -1.38 -49.26
C SER A 382 21.07 -0.71 -50.08
N ARG A 383 22.23 -0.51 -49.45
CA ARG A 383 23.49 -0.06 -50.10
C ARG A 383 24.27 -1.23 -50.68
N LYS A 384 23.93 -2.47 -50.32
CA LYS A 384 24.60 -3.69 -50.81
C LYS A 384 24.08 -4.09 -52.19
N LYS A 385 24.95 -4.75 -52.96
CA LYS A 385 24.65 -5.35 -54.26
C LYS A 385 25.11 -6.81 -54.25
N GLY A 386 24.56 -7.61 -55.16
CA GLY A 386 24.85 -9.05 -55.21
C GLY A 386 24.04 -9.82 -54.20
N SER A 387 24.61 -10.81 -53.57
CA SER A 387 23.92 -11.63 -52.54
C SER A 387 24.78 -11.87 -51.31
N VAL A 388 24.13 -12.21 -50.20
CA VAL A 388 24.74 -12.67 -48.96
C VAL A 388 24.14 -14.02 -48.58
N GLN A 389 24.98 -14.94 -48.12
CA GLN A 389 24.53 -16.25 -47.64
C GLN A 389 24.29 -16.16 -46.16
N ILE A 390 23.01 -16.22 -45.80
CA ILE A 390 22.59 -16.11 -44.39
C ILE A 390 22.02 -17.43 -43.87
N TYR A 391 22.33 -17.70 -42.61
CA TYR A 391 21.56 -18.65 -41.80
C TYR A 391 20.64 -17.84 -40.90
N THR A 392 19.32 -18.11 -41.04
CA THR A 392 18.29 -17.41 -40.26
C THR A 392 17.63 -18.37 -39.32
N LYS A 393 17.43 -17.92 -38.07
CA LYS A 393 16.61 -18.60 -37.05
C LYS A 393 15.54 -17.65 -36.57
N VAL A 394 14.29 -18.12 -36.57
CA VAL A 394 13.11 -17.42 -36.04
C VAL A 394 12.66 -18.10 -34.76
N THR A 395 12.58 -17.34 -33.68
CA THR A 395 12.18 -17.82 -32.34
C THR A 395 11.01 -16.99 -31.82
N MET A 396 9.99 -17.66 -31.27
CA MET A 396 8.81 -17.02 -30.74
C MET A 396 9.03 -16.55 -29.30
N LEU A 397 8.56 -15.34 -28.96
CA LEU A 397 8.63 -14.75 -27.64
C LEU A 397 7.23 -14.64 -27.04
N TYR A 398 7.06 -15.22 -25.85
CA TYR A 398 5.79 -15.27 -25.15
C TYR A 398 5.86 -14.43 -23.87
N ASP A 399 4.72 -13.89 -23.46
CA ASP A 399 4.58 -13.22 -22.18
C ASP A 399 4.45 -14.22 -21.02
N MET A 400 4.27 -13.70 -19.81
CA MET A 400 4.11 -14.51 -18.58
C MET A 400 2.81 -15.33 -18.56
N TYR A 401 1.87 -15.07 -19.46
CA TYR A 401 0.60 -15.79 -19.60
C TYR A 401 0.62 -16.82 -20.73
N GLY A 402 1.74 -16.91 -21.48
CA GLY A 402 1.91 -17.83 -22.60
C GLY A 402 1.35 -17.32 -23.92
N GLU A 403 0.99 -16.04 -24.01
CA GLU A 403 0.53 -15.41 -25.26
C GLU A 403 1.72 -14.94 -26.09
N LEU A 404 1.66 -15.16 -27.41
CA LEU A 404 2.67 -14.69 -28.33
C LEU A 404 2.66 -13.16 -28.39
N VAL A 405 3.79 -12.54 -28.02
CA VAL A 405 3.93 -11.08 -28.05
C VAL A 405 4.79 -10.62 -29.24
N ASN A 406 5.92 -11.29 -29.43
CA ASN A 406 6.90 -10.93 -30.46
C ASN A 406 7.53 -12.19 -31.05
N PHE A 407 8.29 -12.03 -32.12
CA PHE A 407 9.25 -13.03 -32.56
C PHE A 407 10.58 -12.39 -32.92
N LEU A 408 11.65 -13.16 -32.68
CA LEU A 408 13.01 -12.75 -32.89
C LEU A 408 13.55 -13.44 -34.15
N VAL A 409 14.20 -12.69 -35.00
CA VAL A 409 14.88 -13.20 -36.19
C VAL A 409 16.38 -12.97 -36.04
N LEU A 410 17.13 -14.06 -36.02
CA LEU A 410 18.61 -14.04 -35.95
C LEU A 410 19.18 -14.33 -37.32
N ASN A 411 20.04 -13.47 -37.82
CA ASN A 411 20.70 -13.59 -39.11
C ASN A 411 22.22 -13.72 -38.94
N ILE A 412 22.78 -14.82 -39.39
CA ILE A 412 24.23 -15.08 -39.39
C ILE A 412 24.73 -15.05 -40.83
N ASP A 413 25.64 -14.13 -41.12
CA ASP A 413 26.33 -14.10 -42.40
C ASP A 413 27.38 -15.21 -42.45
N ASN A 414 27.14 -16.20 -43.27
CA ASN A 414 28.01 -17.34 -43.49
C ASN A 414 28.83 -17.24 -44.79
N THR A 415 28.82 -16.10 -45.43
CA THR A 415 29.46 -15.92 -46.77
C THR A 415 30.93 -16.29 -46.74
N GLU A 416 31.72 -15.72 -45.82
CA GLU A 416 33.16 -16.00 -45.72
C GLU A 416 33.46 -17.48 -45.39
N ILE A 417 32.67 -18.08 -44.49
CA ILE A 417 32.82 -19.48 -44.08
C ILE A 417 32.55 -20.39 -45.27
N ASN A 418 31.48 -20.16 -46.00
CA ASN A 418 31.08 -20.96 -47.15
C ASN A 418 32.08 -20.77 -48.31
N GLU A 419 32.58 -19.57 -48.56
CA GLU A 419 33.63 -19.32 -49.55
C GLU A 419 34.95 -19.99 -49.19
N ALA A 420 35.30 -20.00 -47.90
CA ALA A 420 36.51 -20.71 -47.45
C ALA A 420 36.34 -22.22 -47.62
N HIS A 421 35.15 -22.76 -47.31
CA HIS A 421 34.85 -24.17 -47.49
C HIS A 421 34.88 -24.56 -48.98
N HIS A 422 34.29 -23.76 -49.85
CA HIS A 422 34.31 -23.98 -51.28
C HIS A 422 35.74 -23.94 -51.86
N ARG A 423 36.54 -22.97 -51.44
CA ARG A 423 37.96 -22.90 -51.81
C ARG A 423 38.76 -24.14 -51.37
N LEU A 424 38.42 -24.67 -50.16
CA LEU A 424 39.06 -25.90 -49.69
C LEU A 424 38.65 -27.11 -50.52
N GLU A 425 37.35 -27.25 -50.85
CA GLU A 425 36.84 -28.31 -51.73
C GLU A 425 37.44 -28.26 -53.13
N GLU A 426 37.54 -27.04 -53.72
CA GLU A 426 38.19 -26.84 -55.00
C GLU A 426 39.68 -27.22 -54.94
N PHE A 427 40.36 -26.80 -53.85
CA PHE A 427 41.76 -27.16 -53.64
C PHE A 427 41.92 -28.69 -53.51
N GLU A 428 41.12 -29.36 -52.70
CA GLU A 428 41.12 -30.82 -52.51
C GLU A 428 40.85 -31.54 -53.84
N SER A 429 39.85 -31.09 -54.61
CA SER A 429 39.51 -31.63 -55.92
C SER A 429 40.67 -31.45 -56.91
N SER A 430 41.17 -30.25 -57.01
CA SER A 430 42.36 -29.92 -57.91
C SER A 430 43.55 -30.69 -57.48
N PHE A 431 43.86 -30.78 -56.20
CA PHE A 431 44.98 -31.56 -55.66
C PHE A 431 44.84 -33.04 -55.93
N SER A 432 43.60 -33.60 -55.76
CA SER A 432 43.32 -35.01 -56.13
C SER A 432 43.57 -35.29 -57.62
N LEU A 433 43.19 -34.37 -58.52
CA LEU A 433 43.46 -34.47 -59.97
C LEU A 433 44.95 -34.43 -60.25
N VAL A 434 45.69 -33.46 -59.70
CA VAL A 434 47.11 -33.32 -59.86
C VAL A 434 47.86 -34.56 -59.32
N SER A 435 47.48 -35.06 -58.16
CA SER A 435 48.04 -36.28 -57.57
C SER A 435 47.78 -37.49 -58.44
N ARG A 436 46.60 -37.64 -59.01
CA ARG A 436 46.28 -38.75 -59.94
C ARG A 436 47.02 -38.72 -61.28
N PHE A 437 47.04 -37.53 -61.93
CA PHE A 437 47.70 -37.40 -63.25
C PHE A 437 49.18 -37.27 -63.11
N GLY A 438 49.70 -36.55 -62.13
CA GLY A 438 51.13 -36.38 -61.85
C GLY A 438 51.81 -37.58 -61.19
N LYS A 439 50.99 -38.60 -60.79
CA LYS A 439 51.47 -39.74 -59.98
C LYS A 439 52.21 -39.33 -58.70
N VAL A 440 51.87 -38.17 -58.15
CA VAL A 440 52.44 -37.63 -56.90
C VAL A 440 51.62 -38.12 -55.72
N GLY A 441 52.20 -38.92 -54.86
CA GLY A 441 51.59 -39.30 -53.57
C GLY A 441 51.95 -38.31 -52.48
N TYR A 442 50.99 -37.98 -51.65
CA TYR A 442 51.15 -37.12 -50.43
C TYR A 442 50.68 -37.86 -49.20
N ALA A 443 51.45 -37.75 -48.13
CA ALA A 443 51.08 -38.20 -46.83
C ALA A 443 51.49 -37.16 -45.78
N ARG A 444 50.63 -37.01 -44.73
CA ARG A 444 50.88 -36.18 -43.57
C ARG A 444 50.75 -37.06 -42.32
N PHE A 445 51.75 -36.96 -41.46
CA PHE A 445 51.74 -37.69 -40.18
C PHE A 445 51.84 -36.72 -39.02
N ASP A 446 51.01 -36.85 -38.04
CA ASP A 446 51.12 -36.18 -36.77
C ASP A 446 52.02 -37.02 -35.85
N LEU A 447 53.14 -36.45 -35.44
CA LEU A 447 54.16 -37.16 -34.65
C LEU A 447 53.73 -37.27 -33.16
N VAL A 448 52.73 -36.51 -32.74
CA VAL A 448 52.24 -36.53 -31.34
C VAL A 448 51.10 -37.53 -31.17
N THR A 449 50.09 -37.44 -32.03
CA THR A 449 48.92 -38.32 -31.99
C THR A 449 49.18 -39.69 -32.67
N ARG A 450 50.21 -39.72 -33.53
CA ARG A 450 50.56 -40.85 -34.40
C ARG A 450 49.52 -41.15 -35.49
N ASP A 451 48.62 -40.21 -35.73
CA ASP A 451 47.62 -40.32 -36.79
C ASP A 451 48.23 -39.84 -38.10
N GLY A 452 47.88 -40.51 -39.19
CA GLY A 452 48.33 -40.15 -40.50
C GLY A 452 47.23 -40.14 -41.55
N TYR A 453 47.38 -39.25 -42.51
CA TYR A 453 46.53 -39.17 -43.69
C TYR A 453 47.41 -39.26 -44.94
N ALA A 454 47.02 -40.12 -45.86
CA ALA A 454 47.63 -40.24 -47.14
C ALA A 454 46.60 -40.26 -48.27
N VAL A 455 46.92 -39.57 -49.39
CA VAL A 455 46.00 -39.62 -50.54
C VAL A 455 46.11 -41.01 -51.23
N PRO A 456 45.08 -41.50 -51.93
CA PRO A 456 45.06 -42.82 -52.58
C PRO A 456 46.22 -43.08 -53.54
N GLN A 457 46.78 -42.00 -54.11
CA GLN A 457 47.98 -42.10 -55.01
C GLN A 457 49.25 -42.47 -54.23
N TRP A 458 49.39 -42.11 -52.96
CA TRP A 458 50.49 -42.52 -52.09
C TRP A 458 50.56 -44.06 -51.98
N TYR A 459 49.48 -44.69 -51.69
CA TYR A 459 49.40 -46.18 -51.58
C TYR A 459 49.69 -46.82 -52.92
N ARG A 460 49.11 -46.32 -54.01
CA ARG A 460 49.34 -46.84 -55.33
C ARG A 460 50.82 -46.74 -55.74
N ASN A 461 51.52 -45.68 -55.35
CA ASN A 461 52.94 -45.49 -55.62
C ASN A 461 53.79 -46.48 -54.81
N LEU A 462 53.31 -46.95 -53.68
CA LEU A 462 53.95 -47.93 -52.85
C LEU A 462 53.58 -49.37 -53.25
N GLY A 463 52.67 -49.56 -54.19
CA GLY A 463 52.13 -50.87 -54.59
C GLY A 463 51.12 -51.46 -53.68
N GLU A 464 50.49 -50.61 -52.81
CA GLU A 464 49.49 -51.02 -51.85
C GLU A 464 48.07 -50.58 -52.29
N GLU A 465 47.05 -51.35 -51.93
CA GLU A 465 45.64 -50.96 -52.15
C GLU A 465 45.24 -49.91 -51.16
N SER A 466 44.41 -48.91 -51.60
CA SER A 466 44.07 -47.69 -50.82
C SER A 466 43.13 -47.90 -49.64
N ASP A 467 42.84 -49.12 -49.26
CA ASP A 467 41.82 -49.40 -48.22
C ASP A 467 42.41 -50.05 -46.96
N THR A 468 43.73 -49.94 -46.74
CA THR A 468 44.29 -50.34 -45.44
C THR A 468 44.28 -49.16 -44.48
N PRO A 469 43.65 -49.28 -43.26
CA PRO A 469 43.54 -48.24 -42.29
C PRO A 469 44.90 -47.73 -41.76
#